data_0a90752dff21226873aa32a0d6032099
#
_entry.id   0a90752dff21226873aa32a0d6032099
#
_cell.length_a   1.000
_cell.length_b   1.000
_cell.length_c   1.000
_cell.angle_alpha   90.00
_cell.angle_beta   90.00
_cell.angle_gamma   90.00
#
_symmetry.space_group_name_H-M   'P 1'
#
loop_
_entity.id
_entity.type
_entity.pdbx_description
1 polymer ?
#
loop_
_entity_poly.entity_id
_entity_poly.type
_entity_poly.pdbx_seq_one_letter_code
_entity_poly.pdbx_strand_id
1 'polypeptide(L)'
;MKKEKIWIIVTSLLLLIGSAHSLSAQGLAQQGTSIDDIVPAGWLHKEAQGDLNKDGFPDLVVVATPDFEENLKMREDGYVYNFNQPILAIYFGKGQSQLQLWKHYDNVIPADEDENCSHEVSVEITSRGTLRISILLFCSMGGYETTFDTYTYRFQNGDLFLIGLDKEESQRNTGNCITISENYLTWKRQETRENIFYLDRPPTEKWTRIPKRPLEKLGEREL
;
A
#
# COMPACT_ATOMS: atom_id res chain seq x y z
N MET A 1 -51.06 -54.08 -39.37
CA MET A 1 -49.67 -53.66 -39.29
C MET A 1 -49.63 -52.19 -38.89
N LYS A 2 -49.48 -51.91 -37.61
CA LYS A 2 -49.32 -50.53 -37.05
C LYS A 2 -47.85 -50.19 -37.02
N LYS A 3 -47.49 -49.10 -37.70
CA LYS A 3 -46.08 -48.53 -37.64
C LYS A 3 -46.02 -47.61 -36.41
N GLU A 4 -45.23 -47.99 -35.45
CA GLU A 4 -44.86 -47.15 -34.32
C GLU A 4 -43.81 -46.13 -34.74
N LYS A 5 -44.06 -44.86 -34.51
CA LYS A 5 -43.06 -43.76 -34.71
C LYS A 5 -42.32 -43.57 -33.44
N ILE A 6 -41.02 -43.87 -33.47
CA ILE A 6 -40.08 -43.56 -32.39
C ILE A 6 -39.70 -42.08 -32.49
N TRP A 7 -40.06 -41.30 -31.43
CA TRP A 7 -39.59 -39.93 -31.24
C TRP A 7 -38.30 -39.98 -30.48
N ILE A 8 -37.18 -39.53 -31.12
CA ILE A 8 -35.91 -39.32 -30.47
C ILE A 8 -35.93 -37.89 -29.88
N ILE A 9 -36.02 -37.80 -28.56
CA ILE A 9 -35.87 -36.54 -27.82
C ILE A 9 -34.36 -36.30 -27.68
N VAL A 10 -33.81 -35.34 -28.45
CA VAL A 10 -32.46 -34.83 -28.27
C VAL A 10 -32.53 -33.78 -27.19
N THR A 11 -32.15 -34.14 -25.96
CA THR A 11 -31.93 -33.20 -24.87
C THR A 11 -30.55 -32.54 -25.07
N SER A 12 -30.55 -31.31 -25.59
CA SER A 12 -29.37 -30.47 -25.64
C SER A 12 -29.04 -29.98 -24.22
N LEU A 13 -28.01 -30.56 -23.63
CA LEU A 13 -27.41 -30.10 -22.36
C LEU A 13 -26.60 -28.80 -22.64
N LEU A 14 -27.22 -27.66 -22.37
CA LEU A 14 -26.50 -26.36 -22.34
C LEU A 14 -25.60 -26.37 -21.13
N LEU A 15 -24.29 -26.58 -21.36
CA LEU A 15 -23.22 -26.27 -20.41
C LEU A 15 -23.16 -24.75 -20.27
N LEU A 16 -23.76 -24.20 -19.22
CA LEU A 16 -23.48 -22.87 -18.73
C LEU A 16 -22.04 -22.89 -18.17
N ILE A 17 -21.08 -22.50 -19.01
CA ILE A 17 -19.74 -22.11 -18.54
C ILE A 17 -19.95 -20.78 -17.85
N GLY A 18 -20.18 -20.83 -16.55
CA GLY A 18 -20.12 -19.66 -15.69
C GLY A 18 -18.69 -19.14 -15.72
N SER A 19 -18.45 -18.05 -16.46
CA SER A 19 -17.24 -17.27 -16.34
C SER A 19 -17.19 -16.78 -14.89
N ALA A 20 -16.34 -17.40 -14.07
CA ALA A 20 -15.95 -16.83 -12.81
C ALA A 20 -15.26 -15.49 -13.14
N HIS A 21 -16.01 -14.40 -13.07
CA HIS A 21 -15.41 -13.08 -13.02
C HIS A 21 -14.66 -13.04 -11.69
N SER A 22 -13.34 -13.28 -11.73
CA SER A 22 -12.47 -12.91 -10.63
C SER A 22 -12.72 -11.42 -10.38
N LEU A 23 -13.08 -11.05 -9.15
CA LEU A 23 -13.09 -9.65 -8.74
C LEU A 23 -11.69 -9.11 -9.05
N SER A 24 -11.57 -8.30 -10.10
CA SER A 24 -10.34 -7.58 -10.39
C SER A 24 -10.20 -6.50 -9.31
N ALA A 25 -9.02 -6.34 -8.78
CA ALA A 25 -8.66 -5.16 -8.01
C ALA A 25 -9.01 -3.95 -8.87
N GLN A 26 -10.04 -3.20 -8.51
CA GLN A 26 -10.65 -2.03 -9.17
C GLN A 26 -9.83 -1.40 -10.34
N GLY A 27 -9.56 -2.16 -11.40
CA GLY A 27 -8.81 -1.72 -12.57
C GLY A 27 -7.37 -2.23 -12.70
N LEU A 28 -6.71 -2.69 -11.62
CA LEU A 28 -5.39 -3.31 -11.70
C LEU A 28 -5.46 -4.71 -12.32
N ALA A 29 -4.53 -5.05 -13.22
CA ALA A 29 -4.51 -6.37 -13.85
C ALA A 29 -4.10 -7.46 -12.85
N GLN A 30 -4.68 -8.66 -13.01
CA GLN A 30 -4.37 -9.82 -12.17
C GLN A 30 -2.95 -10.38 -12.42
N GLN A 31 -2.38 -10.09 -13.57
CA GLN A 31 -1.04 -10.53 -13.98
C GLN A 31 -0.46 -9.59 -15.02
N GLY A 32 0.86 -9.56 -15.11
CA GLY A 32 1.60 -8.78 -16.11
C GLY A 32 3.07 -9.18 -16.14
N THR A 33 3.85 -8.51 -16.96
CA THR A 33 5.32 -8.67 -17.05
C THR A 33 6.04 -7.36 -16.70
N SER A 34 5.30 -6.27 -16.65
CA SER A 34 5.77 -4.92 -16.34
C SER A 34 4.70 -4.12 -15.59
N ILE A 35 5.07 -2.96 -15.08
CA ILE A 35 4.12 -2.03 -14.45
C ILE A 35 3.06 -1.55 -15.44
N ASP A 36 3.43 -1.33 -16.69
CA ASP A 36 2.52 -0.87 -17.75
C ASP A 36 1.44 -1.91 -18.11
N ASP A 37 1.72 -3.20 -17.87
CA ASP A 37 0.73 -4.27 -18.03
C ASP A 37 -0.26 -4.32 -16.87
N ILE A 38 0.11 -3.76 -15.71
CA ILE A 38 -0.57 -3.91 -14.43
C ILE A 38 -1.42 -2.68 -14.11
N VAL A 39 -0.84 -1.48 -14.23
CA VAL A 39 -1.49 -0.22 -13.86
C VAL A 39 -2.11 0.41 -15.10
N PRO A 40 -3.40 0.80 -15.08
CA PRO A 40 -4.04 1.50 -16.19
C PRO A 40 -3.29 2.78 -16.57
N ALA A 41 -3.25 3.07 -17.87
CA ALA A 41 -2.66 4.32 -18.36
C ALA A 41 -3.39 5.52 -17.75
N GLY A 42 -2.64 6.53 -17.33
CA GLY A 42 -3.16 7.75 -16.69
C GLY A 42 -3.13 7.69 -15.17
N TRP A 43 -3.15 6.52 -14.56
CA TRP A 43 -3.08 6.41 -13.10
C TRP A 43 -1.69 6.79 -12.58
N LEU A 44 -1.67 7.54 -11.48
CA LEU A 44 -0.41 7.81 -10.77
C LEU A 44 0.01 6.54 -10.01
N HIS A 45 1.32 6.27 -9.99
CA HIS A 45 1.80 5.14 -9.20
C HIS A 45 3.20 5.36 -8.62
N LYS A 46 3.48 4.62 -7.55
CA LYS A 46 4.81 4.39 -6.95
C LYS A 46 5.03 2.90 -6.89
N GLU A 47 6.25 2.44 -7.14
CA GLU A 47 6.57 1.02 -7.16
C GLU A 47 7.88 0.70 -6.45
N ALA A 48 8.01 -0.55 -6.02
CA ALA A 48 9.24 -1.15 -5.54
C ALA A 48 9.35 -2.60 -6.01
N GLN A 49 10.55 -3.01 -6.38
CA GLN A 49 10.85 -4.37 -6.79
C GLN A 49 11.88 -5.02 -5.86
N GLY A 50 11.73 -6.32 -5.60
CA GLY A 50 12.63 -7.12 -4.78
C GLY A 50 12.01 -8.45 -4.40
N ASP A 51 12.78 -9.33 -3.78
CA ASP A 51 12.32 -10.67 -3.37
C ASP A 51 11.72 -10.59 -1.94
N LEU A 52 10.42 -10.40 -1.87
CA LEU A 52 9.67 -10.20 -0.62
C LEU A 52 9.34 -11.52 0.08
N ASN A 53 9.01 -12.55 -0.71
CA ASN A 53 8.61 -13.86 -0.23
C ASN A 53 9.77 -14.85 -0.11
N LYS A 54 10.97 -14.47 -0.59
CA LYS A 54 12.23 -15.24 -0.58
C LYS A 54 12.20 -16.50 -1.44
N ASP A 55 11.51 -16.46 -2.57
CA ASP A 55 11.46 -17.56 -3.53
C ASP A 55 12.52 -17.42 -4.65
N GLY A 56 13.27 -16.33 -4.67
CA GLY A 56 14.34 -16.04 -5.63
C GLY A 56 13.86 -15.32 -6.89
N PHE A 57 12.57 -14.98 -6.99
CA PHE A 57 12.03 -14.17 -8.08
C PHE A 57 11.71 -12.76 -7.59
N PRO A 58 11.95 -11.73 -8.40
CA PRO A 58 11.56 -10.37 -8.03
C PRO A 58 10.04 -10.24 -7.93
N ASP A 59 9.57 -9.74 -6.80
CA ASP A 59 8.19 -9.32 -6.56
C ASP A 59 8.02 -7.84 -6.87
N LEU A 60 6.79 -7.39 -7.07
CA LEU A 60 6.43 -5.99 -7.29
C LEU A 60 5.42 -5.56 -6.23
N VAL A 61 5.69 -4.43 -5.60
CA VAL A 61 4.73 -3.68 -4.78
C VAL A 61 4.41 -2.39 -5.51
N VAL A 62 3.13 -2.08 -5.65
CA VAL A 62 2.67 -0.85 -6.28
C VAL A 62 1.62 -0.16 -5.41
N VAL A 63 1.75 1.15 -5.26
CA VAL A 63 0.68 2.04 -4.79
C VAL A 63 0.20 2.80 -6.02
N ALA A 64 -1.03 2.55 -6.44
CA ALA A 64 -1.64 3.15 -7.61
C ALA A 64 -2.83 4.02 -7.21
N THR A 65 -2.88 5.26 -7.70
CA THR A 65 -3.99 6.18 -7.47
C THR A 65 -4.78 6.34 -8.77
N PRO A 66 -6.06 5.93 -8.79
CA PRO A 66 -6.94 6.11 -9.93
C PRO A 66 -7.08 7.58 -10.37
N ASP A 67 -7.57 7.80 -11.58
CA ASP A 67 -7.87 9.12 -12.14
C ASP A 67 -9.37 9.28 -12.46
N PHE A 68 -10.25 8.69 -11.64
CA PHE A 68 -11.71 8.83 -11.82
C PHE A 68 -12.12 10.28 -11.68
N GLU A 69 -12.78 10.80 -12.72
CA GLU A 69 -13.10 12.24 -12.87
C GLU A 69 -13.94 12.80 -11.70
N GLU A 70 -14.81 11.98 -11.10
CA GLU A 70 -15.66 12.39 -9.98
C GLU A 70 -14.89 12.81 -8.72
N ASN A 71 -13.63 12.36 -8.58
CA ASN A 71 -12.75 12.67 -7.47
C ASN A 71 -11.56 13.56 -7.87
N LEU A 72 -11.60 14.12 -9.08
CA LEU A 72 -10.63 15.12 -9.52
C LEU A 72 -11.18 16.53 -9.32
N LYS A 73 -10.36 17.44 -8.82
CA LYS A 73 -10.70 18.86 -8.70
C LYS A 73 -9.64 19.72 -9.33
N MET A 74 -10.02 20.43 -10.38
CA MET A 74 -9.13 21.36 -11.05
C MET A 74 -9.19 22.75 -10.39
N ARG A 75 -8.03 23.29 -10.06
CA ARG A 75 -7.85 24.67 -9.58
C ARG A 75 -7.80 25.64 -10.77
N GLU A 76 -8.04 26.92 -10.54
CA GLU A 76 -8.05 27.99 -11.59
C GLU A 76 -6.72 28.10 -12.35
N ASP A 77 -5.58 27.75 -11.72
CA ASP A 77 -4.26 27.76 -12.34
C ASP A 77 -3.92 26.48 -13.11
N GLY A 78 -4.89 25.55 -13.22
CA GLY A 78 -4.74 24.30 -13.97
C GLY A 78 -4.16 23.14 -13.14
N TYR A 79 -3.83 23.33 -11.87
CA TYR A 79 -3.43 22.22 -10.98
C TYR A 79 -4.63 21.32 -10.72
N VAL A 80 -4.41 20.00 -10.75
CA VAL A 80 -5.45 18.99 -10.50
C VAL A 80 -5.17 18.28 -9.19
N TYR A 81 -6.08 18.42 -8.24
CA TYR A 81 -6.12 17.60 -7.04
C TYR A 81 -6.77 16.26 -7.36
N ASN A 82 -6.21 15.17 -6.86
CA ASN A 82 -6.73 13.83 -7.03
C ASN A 82 -7.08 13.25 -5.65
N PHE A 83 -8.36 13.16 -5.35
CA PHE A 83 -8.91 12.62 -4.09
C PHE A 83 -9.32 11.14 -4.23
N ASN A 84 -8.93 10.48 -5.31
CA ASN A 84 -9.19 9.07 -5.46
C ASN A 84 -8.41 8.26 -4.42
N GLN A 85 -9.05 7.21 -3.91
CA GLN A 85 -8.45 6.29 -2.94
C GLN A 85 -7.29 5.52 -3.57
N PRO A 86 -6.06 5.62 -3.03
CA PRO A 86 -4.93 4.82 -3.51
C PRO A 86 -5.12 3.34 -3.19
N ILE A 87 -4.68 2.49 -4.10
CA ILE A 87 -4.70 1.03 -3.98
C ILE A 87 -3.27 0.54 -3.78
N LEU A 88 -3.01 -0.17 -2.69
CA LEU A 88 -1.78 -0.90 -2.50
C LEU A 88 -1.94 -2.32 -3.05
N ALA A 89 -1.12 -2.72 -4.01
CA ALA A 89 -1.15 -4.07 -4.58
C ALA A 89 0.23 -4.73 -4.54
N ILE A 90 0.25 -6.04 -4.33
CA ILE A 90 1.45 -6.85 -4.22
C ILE A 90 1.35 -8.01 -5.19
N TYR A 91 2.35 -8.11 -6.06
CA TYR A 91 2.48 -9.14 -7.07
C TYR A 91 3.70 -10.00 -6.76
N PHE A 92 3.52 -11.30 -6.75
CA PHE A 92 4.65 -12.22 -6.65
C PHE A 92 5.20 -12.59 -8.02
N GLY A 93 6.52 -12.56 -8.12
CA GLY A 93 7.25 -13.02 -9.28
C GLY A 93 7.06 -14.51 -9.50
N LYS A 94 6.89 -14.88 -10.77
CA LYS A 94 6.90 -16.26 -11.24
C LYS A 94 7.94 -16.34 -12.34
N GLY A 95 8.81 -17.17 -12.42
CA GLY A 95 9.88 -17.21 -13.42
C GLY A 95 9.52 -16.57 -14.77
N GLN A 96 10.49 -16.15 -15.57
CA GLN A 96 10.32 -15.47 -16.86
C GLN A 96 9.69 -14.06 -16.75
N SER A 97 9.97 -13.31 -15.67
CA SER A 97 9.47 -11.96 -15.42
C SER A 97 7.94 -11.85 -15.28
N GLN A 98 7.26 -12.96 -15.08
CA GLN A 98 5.82 -12.97 -14.90
C GLN A 98 5.47 -12.56 -13.46
N LEU A 99 4.54 -11.61 -13.33
CA LEU A 99 4.01 -11.10 -12.07
C LEU A 99 2.55 -11.56 -11.90
N GLN A 100 2.22 -12.07 -10.73
CA GLN A 100 0.87 -12.52 -10.38
C GLN A 100 0.39 -11.80 -9.14
N LEU A 101 -0.79 -11.17 -9.22
CA LEU A 101 -1.40 -10.50 -8.05
C LEU A 101 -1.57 -11.51 -6.90
N TRP A 102 -0.94 -11.19 -5.78
CA TRP A 102 -1.11 -11.94 -4.54
C TRP A 102 -2.22 -11.33 -3.67
N LYS A 103 -2.14 -10.02 -3.40
CA LYS A 103 -3.16 -9.27 -2.64
C LYS A 103 -3.21 -7.81 -3.08
N HIS A 104 -4.37 -7.19 -2.90
CA HIS A 104 -4.53 -5.74 -2.93
C HIS A 104 -5.30 -5.25 -1.69
N TYR A 105 -5.16 -3.97 -1.41
CA TYR A 105 -5.74 -3.28 -0.25
C TYR A 105 -6.23 -1.91 -0.70
N ASP A 106 -7.52 -1.68 -0.58
CA ASP A 106 -8.18 -0.47 -1.08
C ASP A 106 -8.25 0.66 -0.03
N ASN A 107 -7.98 0.35 1.25
CA ASN A 107 -8.13 1.30 2.37
C ASN A 107 -6.94 1.27 3.33
N VAL A 108 -5.74 0.99 2.83
CA VAL A 108 -4.52 0.95 3.65
C VAL A 108 -3.73 2.24 3.52
N ILE A 109 -3.68 2.79 2.33
CA ILE A 109 -3.00 4.05 2.04
C ILE A 109 -4.01 5.18 2.20
N PRO A 110 -3.74 6.24 2.99
CA PRO A 110 -4.66 7.36 3.12
C PRO A 110 -4.82 8.10 1.79
N ALA A 111 -6.05 8.53 1.51
CA ALA A 111 -6.34 9.45 0.43
C ALA A 111 -6.18 10.89 0.90
N ASP A 112 -5.94 11.83 -0.02
CA ASP A 112 -6.05 13.24 0.30
C ASP A 112 -7.54 13.60 0.50
N GLU A 113 -7.85 14.34 1.57
CA GLU A 113 -9.23 14.69 1.91
C GLU A 113 -9.58 16.13 1.52
N ASP A 114 -8.57 17.00 1.43
CA ASP A 114 -8.76 18.40 1.07
C ASP A 114 -7.54 18.99 0.32
N GLU A 115 -7.67 20.23 -0.16
CA GLU A 115 -6.65 20.92 -0.95
C GLU A 115 -5.46 21.44 -0.13
N ASN A 116 -5.54 21.40 1.18
CA ASN A 116 -4.53 21.98 2.08
C ASN A 116 -3.56 20.95 2.58
N CYS A 117 -3.97 19.70 2.65
CA CYS A 117 -3.17 18.58 3.13
C CYS A 117 -2.94 17.56 2.01
N SER A 118 -1.74 17.01 1.95
CA SER A 118 -1.39 15.96 0.99
C SER A 118 -0.58 14.86 1.64
N HIS A 119 -0.79 13.64 1.18
CA HIS A 119 0.00 12.47 1.54
C HIS A 119 0.99 12.15 0.43
N GLU A 120 2.29 12.20 0.74
CA GLU A 120 3.30 11.67 -0.16
C GLU A 120 3.68 10.27 0.30
N VAL A 121 3.43 9.28 -0.55
CA VAL A 121 3.66 7.86 -0.25
C VAL A 121 4.89 7.36 -1.00
N SER A 122 5.71 6.59 -0.34
CA SER A 122 6.80 5.83 -0.96
C SER A 122 6.82 4.39 -0.47
N VAL A 123 7.26 3.49 -1.34
CA VAL A 123 7.40 2.06 -1.06
C VAL A 123 8.81 1.59 -1.39
N GLU A 124 9.33 0.66 -0.60
CA GLU A 124 10.66 0.07 -0.77
C GLU A 124 10.61 -1.41 -0.40
N ILE A 125 11.20 -2.28 -1.22
CA ILE A 125 11.57 -3.64 -0.80
C ILE A 125 13.06 -3.63 -0.51
N THR A 126 13.40 -3.77 0.77
CA THR A 126 14.81 -3.73 1.19
C THR A 126 15.57 -4.97 0.73
N SER A 127 16.91 -4.88 0.72
CA SER A 127 17.78 -6.04 0.43
C SER A 127 17.58 -7.24 1.39
N ARG A 128 16.90 -7.02 2.52
CA ARG A 128 16.55 -8.09 3.48
C ARG A 128 15.20 -8.74 3.19
N GLY A 129 14.49 -8.30 2.15
CA GLY A 129 13.14 -8.76 1.79
C GLY A 129 12.10 -8.29 2.80
N THR A 130 12.17 -7.04 3.25
CA THR A 130 11.12 -6.38 4.02
C THR A 130 10.49 -5.28 3.19
N LEU A 131 9.16 -5.13 3.28
CA LEU A 131 8.44 -4.03 2.67
C LEU A 131 8.45 -2.85 3.64
N ARG A 132 8.87 -1.68 3.18
CA ARG A 132 8.71 -0.40 3.87
C ARG A 132 7.69 0.45 3.13
N ILE A 133 6.73 1.00 3.85
CA ILE A 133 5.76 1.96 3.35
C ILE A 133 5.96 3.22 4.17
N SER A 134 6.33 4.33 3.53
CA SER A 134 6.53 5.61 4.20
C SER A 134 5.49 6.61 3.72
N ILE A 135 4.92 7.36 4.64
CA ILE A 135 3.85 8.34 4.39
C ILE A 135 4.26 9.65 5.05
N LEU A 136 4.40 10.68 4.23
CA LEU A 136 4.58 12.07 4.66
C LEU A 136 3.23 12.77 4.56
N LEU A 137 2.70 13.28 5.67
CA LEU A 137 1.56 14.19 5.68
C LEU A 137 2.07 15.61 5.81
N PHE A 138 1.73 16.44 4.84
CA PHE A 138 2.05 17.86 4.83
C PHE A 138 0.78 18.68 4.63
N CYS A 139 0.54 19.65 5.54
CA CYS A 139 -0.56 20.61 5.42
C CYS A 139 0.00 22.02 5.19
N SER A 140 -0.43 22.67 4.11
CA SER A 140 -0.04 24.05 3.77
C SER A 140 -0.78 25.10 4.62
N MET A 141 -2.00 24.79 5.05
CA MET A 141 -2.83 25.63 5.92
C MET A 141 -3.42 24.77 7.06
N GLY A 142 -3.86 25.44 8.14
CA GLY A 142 -4.52 24.77 9.27
C GLY A 142 -3.58 24.29 10.36
N GLY A 143 -2.27 24.25 10.15
CA GLY A 143 -1.30 23.79 11.16
C GLY A 143 0.14 23.95 10.71
N TYR A 144 1.06 23.73 11.65
CA TYR A 144 2.49 23.75 11.42
C TYR A 144 3.12 22.35 11.55
N GLU A 145 2.29 21.36 11.79
CA GLU A 145 2.72 19.98 11.95
C GLU A 145 3.00 19.32 10.61
N THR A 146 4.04 18.51 10.59
CA THR A 146 4.37 17.60 9.49
C THR A 146 4.66 16.26 10.12
N THR A 147 4.07 15.19 9.63
CA THR A 147 4.32 13.84 10.10
C THR A 147 4.96 12.99 9.00
N PHE A 148 5.89 12.14 9.38
CA PHE A 148 6.52 11.17 8.49
C PHE A 148 6.57 9.81 9.18
N ASP A 149 5.71 8.91 8.73
CA ASP A 149 5.57 7.58 9.30
C ASP A 149 6.15 6.53 8.35
N THR A 150 6.92 5.58 8.87
CA THR A 150 7.47 4.45 8.11
C THR A 150 7.10 3.14 8.76
N TYR A 151 6.31 2.36 8.04
CA TYR A 151 5.84 1.03 8.44
C TYR A 151 6.72 -0.03 7.80
N THR A 152 7.31 -0.93 8.60
CA THR A 152 8.16 -2.02 8.11
C THR A 152 7.46 -3.35 8.29
N TYR A 153 7.19 -4.04 7.17
CA TYR A 153 6.54 -5.34 7.13
C TYR A 153 7.50 -6.43 6.69
N ARG A 154 7.27 -7.64 7.19
CA ARG A 154 7.99 -8.84 6.78
C ARG A 154 7.01 -9.92 6.37
N PHE A 155 7.28 -10.53 5.20
CA PHE A 155 6.54 -11.71 4.76
C PHE A 155 6.94 -12.92 5.59
N GLN A 156 5.98 -13.58 6.22
CA GLN A 156 6.15 -14.79 7.01
C GLN A 156 4.80 -15.50 7.16
N ASN A 157 4.81 -16.83 7.23
CA ASN A 157 3.59 -17.63 7.40
C ASN A 157 2.48 -17.29 6.40
N GLY A 158 2.85 -16.93 5.16
CA GLY A 158 1.91 -16.62 4.09
C GLY A 158 1.26 -15.25 4.18
N ASP A 159 1.76 -14.32 5.02
CA ASP A 159 1.22 -12.97 5.16
C ASP A 159 2.32 -11.93 5.48
N LEU A 160 1.99 -10.65 5.37
CA LEU A 160 2.86 -9.53 5.75
C LEU A 160 2.52 -9.05 7.15
N PHE A 161 3.50 -9.11 8.06
CA PHE A 161 3.36 -8.71 9.46
C PHE A 161 4.20 -7.47 9.76
N LEU A 162 3.60 -6.51 10.45
CA LEU A 162 4.26 -5.30 10.92
C LEU A 162 5.31 -5.68 11.98
N ILE A 163 6.59 -5.39 11.68
CA ILE A 163 7.72 -5.69 12.55
C ILE A 163 8.40 -4.45 13.11
N GLY A 164 8.11 -3.28 12.57
CA GLY A 164 8.67 -1.99 13.00
C GLY A 164 7.83 -0.82 12.52
N LEU A 165 7.84 0.25 13.31
CA LEU A 165 7.18 1.52 13.01
C LEU A 165 8.07 2.65 13.47
N ASP A 166 8.45 3.53 12.54
CA ASP A 166 9.14 4.77 12.82
C ASP A 166 8.16 5.92 12.53
N LYS A 167 7.98 6.83 13.49
CA LYS A 167 7.15 8.03 13.39
C LYS A 167 7.98 9.25 13.67
N GLU A 168 7.86 10.25 12.83
CA GLU A 168 8.43 11.57 13.06
C GLU A 168 7.30 12.61 13.01
N GLU A 169 7.23 13.44 14.04
CA GLU A 169 6.34 14.58 14.13
C GLU A 169 7.20 15.84 14.31
N SER A 170 7.09 16.78 13.40
CA SER A 170 7.83 18.04 13.45
C SER A 170 6.90 19.25 13.40
N GLN A 171 7.22 20.27 14.23
CA GLN A 171 6.50 21.54 14.31
C GLN A 171 7.31 22.61 13.61
N ARG A 172 6.89 23.00 12.40
CA ARG A 172 7.62 23.95 11.53
C ARG A 172 7.80 25.34 12.11
N ASN A 173 6.92 25.77 13.01
CA ASN A 173 6.99 27.09 13.64
C ASN A 173 7.87 27.15 14.88
N THR A 174 8.06 26.03 15.58
CA THR A 174 8.86 25.98 16.82
C THR A 174 10.15 25.20 16.66
N GLY A 175 10.28 24.40 15.59
CA GLY A 175 11.39 23.50 15.35
C GLY A 175 11.42 22.26 16.26
N ASN A 176 10.37 22.04 17.07
CA ASN A 176 10.28 20.81 17.87
C ASN A 176 10.07 19.60 16.97
N CYS A 177 10.85 18.55 17.21
CA CYS A 177 10.75 17.28 16.53
C CYS A 177 10.71 16.15 17.55
N ILE A 178 9.80 15.19 17.33
CA ILE A 178 9.66 13.97 18.12
C ILE A 178 9.77 12.81 17.16
N THR A 179 10.74 11.92 17.39
CA THR A 179 10.87 10.66 16.65
C THR A 179 10.55 9.50 17.58
N ILE A 180 9.71 8.60 17.14
CA ILE A 180 9.35 7.35 17.84
C ILE A 180 9.74 6.19 16.94
N SER A 181 10.59 5.29 17.45
CA SER A 181 10.93 4.04 16.77
C SER A 181 10.46 2.84 17.61
N GLU A 182 9.60 2.02 17.04
CA GLU A 182 9.06 0.82 17.68
C GLU A 182 9.53 -0.44 16.94
N ASN A 183 10.12 -1.37 17.69
CA ASN A 183 10.52 -2.67 17.17
C ASN A 183 9.67 -3.76 17.78
N TYR A 184 8.75 -4.32 17.00
CA TYR A 184 7.79 -5.34 17.46
C TYR A 184 8.39 -6.76 17.55
N LEU A 185 9.63 -6.98 17.11
CA LEU A 185 10.35 -8.22 17.34
C LEU A 185 11.01 -8.27 18.71
N THR A 186 11.46 -7.10 19.17
CA THR A 186 12.13 -6.94 20.49
C THR A 186 11.24 -6.30 21.54
N TRP A 187 10.11 -5.75 21.14
CA TRP A 187 9.15 -5.01 21.99
C TRP A 187 9.78 -3.83 22.70
N LYS A 188 10.64 -3.11 21.98
CA LYS A 188 11.29 -1.91 22.45
C LYS A 188 10.79 -0.70 21.68
N ARG A 189 10.70 0.43 22.38
CA ARG A 189 10.39 1.74 21.83
C ARG A 189 11.49 2.70 22.27
N GLN A 190 12.03 3.44 21.30
CA GLN A 190 12.85 4.62 21.49
C GLN A 190 12.00 5.85 21.17
N GLU A 191 12.09 6.87 22.01
CA GLU A 191 11.53 8.19 21.79
C GLU A 191 12.68 9.19 21.85
N THR A 192 12.86 9.96 20.79
CA THR A 192 13.87 11.03 20.69
C THR A 192 13.13 12.35 20.55
N ARG A 193 13.54 13.34 21.33
CA ARG A 193 13.03 14.71 21.24
C ARG A 193 14.18 15.66 21.00
N GLU A 194 14.05 16.48 19.98
CA GLU A 194 15.02 17.50 19.62
C GLU A 194 14.33 18.78 19.15
N ASN A 195 15.12 19.82 18.97
CA ASN A 195 14.66 21.04 18.34
C ASN A 195 15.64 21.42 17.24
N ILE A 196 15.17 21.37 15.99
CA ILE A 196 16.00 21.59 14.80
C ILE A 196 16.48 23.04 14.64
N PHE A 197 15.95 23.99 15.43
CA PHE A 197 16.42 25.39 15.45
C PHE A 197 17.54 25.62 16.45
N TYR A 198 17.74 24.72 17.43
CA TYR A 198 18.73 24.81 18.49
C TYR A 198 19.69 23.63 18.43
N LEU A 199 20.55 23.63 17.39
CA LEU A 199 21.49 22.54 17.10
C LEU A 199 22.57 22.33 18.18
N ASP A 200 22.74 23.29 19.07
CA ASP A 200 23.63 23.22 20.24
C ASP A 200 23.06 22.42 21.42
N ARG A 201 21.79 22.08 21.36
CA ARG A 201 21.11 21.27 22.37
C ARG A 201 21.07 19.80 21.91
N PRO A 202 21.70 18.90 22.68
CA PRO A 202 21.62 17.48 22.33
C PRO A 202 20.21 16.97 22.42
N PRO A 203 19.81 16.01 21.55
CA PRO A 203 18.53 15.37 21.65
C PRO A 203 18.39 14.59 22.97
N THR A 204 17.17 14.49 23.46
CA THR A 204 16.86 13.65 24.61
C THR A 204 16.28 12.32 24.13
N GLU A 205 16.78 11.23 24.68
CA GLU A 205 16.36 9.88 24.33
C GLU A 205 15.74 9.17 25.51
N LYS A 206 14.66 8.43 25.26
CA LYS A 206 13.98 7.60 26.22
C LYS A 206 13.69 6.23 25.65
N TRP A 207 14.14 5.19 26.34
CA TRP A 207 13.85 3.82 25.98
C TRP A 207 12.76 3.24 26.89
N THR A 208 11.79 2.57 26.30
CA THR A 208 10.70 1.89 27.01
C THR A 208 10.46 0.49 26.43
N ARG A 209 9.73 -0.33 27.15
CA ARG A 209 9.19 -1.59 26.62
C ARG A 209 7.74 -1.39 26.27
N ILE A 210 7.31 -1.93 25.12
CA ILE A 210 5.91 -2.00 24.75
C ILE A 210 5.36 -3.39 25.07
N PRO A 211 4.07 -3.51 25.43
CA PRO A 211 3.46 -4.79 25.72
C PRO A 211 3.52 -5.73 24.53
N LYS A 212 3.90 -6.98 24.76
CA LYS A 212 3.89 -8.01 23.72
C LYS A 212 2.45 -8.32 23.32
N ARG A 213 2.20 -8.37 22.01
CA ARG A 213 0.92 -8.73 21.41
C ARG A 213 1.16 -9.48 20.10
N PRO A 214 0.18 -10.16 19.51
CA PRO A 214 0.30 -10.66 18.14
C PRO A 214 0.70 -9.52 17.19
N LEU A 215 1.56 -9.85 16.21
CA LEU A 215 1.93 -8.88 15.20
C LEU A 215 0.72 -8.60 14.30
N GLU A 216 0.51 -7.34 13.96
CA GLU A 216 -0.55 -6.91 13.07
C GLU A 216 -0.20 -7.27 11.62
N LYS A 217 -1.21 -7.66 10.86
CA LYS A 217 -1.05 -7.90 9.43
C LYS A 217 -1.27 -6.62 8.64
N LEU A 218 -0.65 -6.55 7.47
CA LEU A 218 -0.99 -5.52 6.49
C LEU A 218 -2.48 -5.62 6.14
N GLY A 219 -3.18 -4.48 6.17
CA GLY A 219 -4.61 -4.39 5.96
C GLY A 219 -5.47 -4.46 7.22
N GLU A 220 -4.90 -4.73 8.40
CA GLU A 220 -5.64 -4.68 9.68
C GLU A 220 -5.79 -3.25 10.23
N ARG A 221 -5.11 -2.28 9.61
CA ARG A 221 -5.26 -0.83 9.88
C ARG A 221 -5.05 -0.02 8.61
N GLU A 222 -5.55 1.18 8.60
CA GLU A 222 -5.09 2.26 7.74
C GLU A 222 -3.73 2.78 8.26
N LEU A 223 -2.84 3.20 7.37
CA LEU A 223 -1.48 3.67 7.69
C LEU A 223 -1.41 5.16 7.95
#